data_17add4120b5bc5e62169598cc4e56a67
#
_entry.id   17add4120b5bc5e62169598cc4e56a67
#
_cell.length_a   1.000
_cell.length_b   1.000
_cell.length_c   1.000
_cell.angle_alpha   90.00
_cell.angle_beta   90.00
_cell.angle_gamma   90.00
#
_symmetry.space_group_name_H-M   'P 1'
#
loop_
_entity.id
_entity.type
_entity.pdbx_description
1 polymer ?
#
loop_
_entity_poly.entity_id
_entity_poly.type
_entity_poly.pdbx_seq_one_letter_code
_entity_poly.pdbx_strand_id
1 'polypeptide(L)'
;MRRSIVVALACATALTSVPSAQQADALKAAADTLGVATIKTLQFTGSGANFSVGQNFSPSEPWPRVTVKSYTASINYDTGSMRQELLREMGTVMPRGGGAPFTGEQRQIQVVSGNYAWNVAAAAPGAAPPPAAPAPGNAVERMLALWATPQGFVKGALANGTAKKAKGGTEVSFTVGGKYKMTGLINAQHQVERVQTWIDQPIVGDMLVETVYSGYKDFGGVMFPSRIVQSQDGFPSLDLTIASVTANPAVDITVPDNVRTAPPPPVRVESAKLADGVFYLTGGSHHSLAVEMKDHIVLVDVPLTEERALAVIAKAKELIPNKPIRYLVTSHHHWDHLGGIRTAMDEGVTIVTYQTNKAFLERVAKTPHTLNPDRLSTSKKPLKIQTVGANATLTDGTR
;
A
#
# COMPACT_ATOMS: atom_id res chain seq x y z
N MET A 1 4.45 -16.41 -67.34
CA MET A 1 3.70 -15.56 -66.44
C MET A 1 4.48 -15.41 -65.12
N ARG A 2 5.21 -14.33 -64.96
CA ARG A 2 5.93 -14.07 -63.69
C ARG A 2 5.05 -13.16 -62.83
N ARG A 3 4.67 -13.64 -61.66
CA ARG A 3 3.93 -12.85 -60.64
C ARG A 3 4.96 -12.16 -59.74
N SER A 4 5.01 -10.83 -59.81
CA SER A 4 5.77 -9.98 -58.91
C SER A 4 4.98 -9.81 -57.61
N ILE A 5 5.58 -10.18 -56.48
CA ILE A 5 5.05 -9.93 -55.13
C ILE A 5 5.63 -8.59 -54.70
N VAL A 6 4.77 -7.57 -54.50
CA VAL A 6 5.11 -6.31 -53.88
C VAL A 6 4.92 -6.46 -52.37
N VAL A 7 6.02 -6.44 -51.60
CA VAL A 7 6.01 -6.38 -50.13
C VAL A 7 5.94 -4.90 -49.75
N ALA A 8 4.80 -4.49 -49.23
CA ALA A 8 4.63 -3.15 -48.64
C ALA A 8 5.19 -3.19 -47.19
N LEU A 9 6.31 -2.50 -47.01
CA LEU A 9 6.92 -2.31 -45.67
C LEU A 9 6.16 -1.19 -44.96
N ALA A 10 5.30 -1.50 -43.99
CA ALA A 10 4.63 -0.52 -43.15
C ALA A 10 5.62 -0.04 -42.08
N CYS A 11 6.21 1.13 -42.27
CA CYS A 11 6.95 1.84 -41.21
C CYS A 11 5.95 2.32 -40.13
N ALA A 12 5.89 1.62 -39.02
CA ALA A 12 5.22 2.16 -37.82
C ALA A 12 6.10 3.26 -37.21
N THR A 13 5.78 4.53 -37.54
CA THR A 13 6.34 5.67 -36.84
C THR A 13 5.74 5.75 -35.45
N ALA A 14 6.54 5.41 -34.43
CA ALA A 14 6.22 5.74 -33.07
C ALA A 14 6.15 7.26 -32.92
N LEU A 15 4.94 7.78 -32.80
CA LEU A 15 4.70 9.19 -32.46
C LEU A 15 5.09 9.38 -30.98
N THR A 16 6.34 9.75 -30.73
CA THR A 16 6.74 10.37 -29.46
C THR A 16 6.08 11.74 -29.42
N SER A 17 5.02 11.89 -28.64
CA SER A 17 4.37 13.17 -28.40
C SER A 17 5.33 14.09 -27.65
N VAL A 18 5.98 15.02 -28.38
CA VAL A 18 6.70 16.13 -27.76
C VAL A 18 5.64 17.01 -27.07
N PRO A 19 5.80 17.34 -25.77
CA PRO A 19 4.86 18.22 -25.09
C PRO A 19 4.78 19.55 -25.83
N SER A 20 3.57 20.09 -26.00
CA SER A 20 3.40 21.42 -26.58
C SER A 20 4.07 22.46 -25.68
N ALA A 21 4.58 23.56 -26.26
CA ALA A 21 5.22 24.63 -25.48
C ALA A 21 4.35 25.10 -24.29
N GLN A 22 3.04 25.21 -24.51
CA GLN A 22 2.08 25.59 -23.45
C GLN A 22 2.02 24.62 -22.25
N GLN A 23 2.34 23.34 -22.44
CA GLN A 23 2.34 22.32 -21.37
C GLN A 23 3.64 22.36 -20.56
N ALA A 24 4.76 22.63 -21.22
CA ALA A 24 6.04 22.90 -20.56
C ALA A 24 5.95 24.19 -19.71
N ASP A 25 5.24 25.21 -20.21
CA ASP A 25 4.99 26.45 -19.49
C ASP A 25 4.16 26.26 -18.22
N ALA A 26 3.13 25.40 -18.24
CA ALA A 26 2.31 25.11 -17.04
C ALA A 26 3.12 24.42 -15.94
N LEU A 27 4.00 23.47 -16.29
CA LEU A 27 4.87 22.81 -15.33
C LEU A 27 5.91 23.77 -14.76
N LYS A 28 6.49 24.63 -15.60
CA LYS A 28 7.41 25.67 -15.15
C LYS A 28 6.72 26.67 -14.23
N ALA A 29 5.53 27.13 -14.58
CA ALA A 29 4.74 28.05 -13.74
C ALA A 29 4.39 27.40 -12.38
N ALA A 30 4.09 26.11 -12.33
CA ALA A 30 3.89 25.37 -11.08
C ALA A 30 5.19 25.30 -10.26
N ALA A 31 6.34 25.10 -10.91
CA ALA A 31 7.64 25.11 -10.22
C ALA A 31 7.95 26.47 -9.61
N ASP A 32 7.67 27.54 -10.32
CA ASP A 32 7.85 28.91 -9.82
C ASP A 32 6.87 29.23 -8.67
N THR A 33 5.57 28.87 -8.83
CA THR A 33 4.54 29.06 -7.80
C THR A 33 4.87 28.34 -6.50
N LEU A 34 5.39 27.12 -6.57
CA LEU A 34 5.70 26.28 -5.40
C LEU A 34 7.14 26.43 -4.89
N GLY A 35 7.93 27.33 -5.49
CA GLY A 35 9.33 27.59 -5.08
C GLY A 35 10.27 26.40 -5.28
N VAL A 36 9.98 25.50 -6.21
CA VAL A 36 10.63 24.20 -6.35
C VAL A 36 12.13 24.29 -6.60
N ALA A 37 12.59 25.34 -7.31
CA ALA A 37 14.01 25.51 -7.65
C ALA A 37 14.90 25.77 -6.40
N THR A 38 14.35 26.40 -5.37
CA THR A 38 15.10 26.79 -4.16
C THR A 38 14.89 25.87 -2.97
N ILE A 39 13.84 25.04 -2.99
CA ILE A 39 13.50 24.14 -1.88
C ILE A 39 14.23 22.81 -2.09
N LYS A 40 15.27 22.53 -1.29
CA LYS A 40 15.98 21.26 -1.23
C LYS A 40 15.39 20.34 -0.17
N THR A 41 15.06 20.91 0.97
CA THR A 41 14.41 20.22 2.07
C THR A 41 13.12 20.92 2.45
N LEU A 42 12.18 20.17 3.01
CA LEU A 42 10.88 20.69 3.44
C LEU A 42 10.47 20.03 4.75
N GLN A 43 9.95 20.81 5.68
CA GLN A 43 9.26 20.28 6.84
C GLN A 43 7.86 20.88 6.91
N PHE A 44 6.88 20.03 7.15
CA PHE A 44 5.53 20.51 7.46
C PHE A 44 4.96 19.79 8.68
N THR A 45 4.13 20.50 9.43
CA THR A 45 3.44 19.98 10.61
C THR A 45 1.94 20.14 10.45
N GLY A 46 1.19 19.29 11.17
CA GLY A 46 -0.26 19.34 11.13
C GLY A 46 -0.89 18.42 12.17
N SER A 47 -2.20 18.30 12.08
CA SER A 47 -3.00 17.35 12.86
C SER A 47 -4.20 16.89 12.04
N GLY A 48 -4.92 15.87 12.52
CA GLY A 48 -6.07 15.38 11.77
C GLY A 48 -6.43 13.94 12.09
N ALA A 49 -6.39 13.09 11.06
CA ALA A 49 -6.70 11.67 11.21
C ALA A 49 -5.82 10.81 10.31
N ASN A 50 -5.49 9.61 10.77
CA ASN A 50 -5.13 8.49 9.93
C ASN A 50 -6.14 7.36 10.09
N PHE A 51 -6.09 6.38 9.19
CA PHE A 51 -7.07 5.31 9.14
C PHE A 51 -6.38 3.95 9.13
N SER A 52 -6.99 2.96 9.77
CA SER A 52 -6.45 1.60 9.85
C SER A 52 -6.79 0.85 8.55
N VAL A 53 -5.91 0.98 7.56
CA VAL A 53 -6.07 0.40 6.21
C VAL A 53 -6.30 -1.11 6.27
N GLY A 54 -7.32 -1.59 5.56
CA GLY A 54 -7.66 -3.02 5.50
C GLY A 54 -8.36 -3.57 6.74
N GLN A 55 -8.75 -2.72 7.71
CA GLN A 55 -9.30 -3.12 9.01
C GLN A 55 -10.75 -2.64 9.21
N ASN A 56 -11.51 -2.47 8.13
CA ASN A 56 -12.89 -2.04 8.16
C ASN A 56 -13.84 -3.08 8.78
N PHE A 57 -14.96 -2.62 9.31
CA PHE A 57 -15.97 -3.49 9.93
C PHE A 57 -16.64 -4.42 8.90
N SER A 58 -16.85 -3.93 7.69
CA SER A 58 -17.25 -4.71 6.53
C SER A 58 -16.51 -4.23 5.28
N PRO A 59 -16.38 -5.05 4.22
CA PRO A 59 -15.60 -4.67 3.04
C PRO A 59 -16.07 -3.42 2.30
N SER A 60 -17.28 -2.95 2.56
CA SER A 60 -17.88 -1.76 1.94
C SER A 60 -17.86 -0.51 2.84
N GLU A 61 -17.43 -0.65 4.10
CA GLU A 61 -17.34 0.48 5.03
C GLU A 61 -15.96 1.14 4.99
N PRO A 62 -15.85 2.43 5.35
CA PRO A 62 -14.56 3.09 5.49
C PRO A 62 -13.68 2.43 6.56
N TRP A 63 -12.38 2.61 6.42
CA TRP A 63 -11.45 2.15 7.45
C TRP A 63 -11.59 2.91 8.76
N PRO A 64 -11.33 2.24 9.90
CA PRO A 64 -11.41 2.87 11.22
C PRO A 64 -10.52 4.09 11.33
N ARG A 65 -11.12 5.19 11.77
CA ARG A 65 -10.46 6.48 11.95
C ARG A 65 -9.73 6.54 13.28
N VAL A 66 -8.50 7.01 13.27
CA VAL A 66 -7.67 7.29 14.45
C VAL A 66 -7.28 8.77 14.44
N THR A 67 -7.40 9.43 15.58
CA THR A 67 -7.03 10.85 15.71
C THR A 67 -5.51 11.02 15.67
N VAL A 68 -5.02 11.92 14.82
CA VAL A 68 -3.63 12.36 14.78
C VAL A 68 -3.52 13.71 15.49
N LYS A 69 -2.95 13.68 16.69
CA LYS A 69 -2.76 14.89 17.53
C LYS A 69 -1.67 15.79 16.97
N SER A 70 -0.60 15.18 16.47
CA SER A 70 0.46 15.87 15.75
C SER A 70 1.01 15.00 14.65
N TYR A 71 1.37 15.64 13.57
CA TYR A 71 2.04 15.06 12.41
C TYR A 71 3.21 15.96 12.03
N THR A 72 4.36 15.37 11.75
CA THR A 72 5.52 16.07 11.19
C THR A 72 6.10 15.23 10.06
N ALA A 73 6.27 15.83 8.88
CA ALA A 73 7.07 15.26 7.80
C ALA A 73 8.31 16.12 7.56
N SER A 74 9.48 15.53 7.59
CA SER A 74 10.76 16.13 7.26
C SER A 74 11.33 15.44 6.04
N ILE A 75 11.54 16.20 4.96
CA ILE A 75 11.85 15.68 3.63
C ILE A 75 13.16 16.29 3.15
N ASN A 76 14.02 15.45 2.57
CA ASN A 76 15.17 15.88 1.79
C ASN A 76 15.02 15.31 0.37
N TYR A 77 14.73 16.19 -0.58
CA TYR A 77 14.51 15.82 -1.98
C TYR A 77 15.80 15.44 -2.70
N ASP A 78 16.95 16.01 -2.29
CA ASP A 78 18.26 15.73 -2.91
C ASP A 78 18.73 14.30 -2.61
N THR A 79 18.42 13.79 -1.39
CA THR A 79 18.76 12.42 -0.98
C THR A 79 17.62 11.42 -1.17
N GLY A 80 16.42 11.89 -1.55
CA GLY A 80 15.23 11.05 -1.64
C GLY A 80 14.87 10.43 -0.29
N SER A 81 14.95 11.23 0.79
CA SER A 81 14.68 10.74 2.14
C SER A 81 13.57 11.52 2.84
N MET A 82 12.80 10.81 3.67
CA MET A 82 11.70 11.38 4.44
C MET A 82 11.56 10.68 5.79
N ARG A 83 11.31 11.49 6.83
CA ARG A 83 10.91 11.05 8.16
C ARG A 83 9.51 11.57 8.46
N GLN A 84 8.60 10.67 8.72
CA GLN A 84 7.23 10.98 9.18
C GLN A 84 7.10 10.60 10.64
N GLU A 85 6.53 11.49 11.43
CA GLU A 85 6.28 11.28 12.84
C GLU A 85 4.84 11.63 13.17
N LEU A 86 4.12 10.69 13.77
CA LEU A 86 2.74 10.83 14.18
C LEU A 86 2.61 10.55 15.67
N LEU A 87 1.91 11.44 16.39
CA LEU A 87 1.34 11.17 17.70
C LEU A 87 -0.16 10.97 17.51
N ARG A 88 -0.67 9.78 17.86
CA ARG A 88 -2.05 9.42 17.62
C ARG A 88 -2.73 8.82 18.84
N GLU A 89 -4.05 8.90 18.88
CA GLU A 89 -4.90 8.30 19.92
C GLU A 89 -6.22 7.80 19.31
N MET A 90 -6.83 6.80 19.96
CA MET A 90 -8.10 6.24 19.46
C MET A 90 -9.28 7.21 19.53
N GLY A 91 -9.19 8.25 20.33
CA GLY A 91 -10.34 9.15 20.57
C GLY A 91 -11.35 8.55 21.56
N THR A 92 -12.44 9.27 21.79
CA THR A 92 -13.47 8.92 22.79
C THR A 92 -14.50 7.92 22.26
N VAL A 93 -14.66 7.85 20.92
CA VAL A 93 -15.60 6.92 20.25
C VAL A 93 -14.80 5.83 19.58
N MET A 94 -14.98 4.60 20.03
CA MET A 94 -14.34 3.45 19.41
C MET A 94 -14.88 3.25 18.00
N PRO A 95 -14.02 3.18 17.00
CA PRO A 95 -14.46 2.88 15.64
C PRO A 95 -15.00 1.45 15.55
N ARG A 96 -15.95 1.22 14.65
CA ARG A 96 -16.33 -0.15 14.27
C ARG A 96 -15.21 -0.73 13.39
N GLY A 97 -14.86 -2.00 13.65
CA GLY A 97 -13.71 -2.64 12.99
C GLY A 97 -12.39 -2.19 13.62
N GLY A 98 -11.31 -2.51 12.92
CA GLY A 98 -9.95 -2.29 13.40
C GLY A 98 -9.39 -3.49 14.15
N GLY A 99 -8.06 -3.52 14.28
CA GLY A 99 -7.35 -4.47 15.12
C GLY A 99 -7.58 -4.21 16.61
N ALA A 100 -6.78 -4.82 17.47
CA ALA A 100 -6.84 -4.57 18.89
C ALA A 100 -6.73 -3.08 19.21
N PRO A 101 -7.68 -2.51 19.97
CA PRO A 101 -7.61 -1.11 20.33
C PRO A 101 -6.37 -0.86 21.19
N PHE A 102 -5.74 0.28 20.98
CA PHE A 102 -4.67 0.73 21.88
C PHE A 102 -5.20 1.80 22.83
N THR A 103 -4.60 1.90 24.00
CA THR A 103 -4.93 2.90 25.01
C THR A 103 -3.86 3.97 25.05
N GLY A 104 -4.28 5.22 25.35
CA GLY A 104 -3.37 6.35 25.43
C GLY A 104 -2.83 6.79 24.08
N GLU A 105 -1.69 7.44 24.12
CA GLU A 105 -1.02 7.97 22.94
C GLU A 105 -0.03 6.97 22.34
N GLN A 106 -0.03 6.86 21.03
CA GLN A 106 0.97 6.11 20.28
C GLN A 106 1.79 7.05 19.40
N ARG A 107 3.10 7.03 19.59
CA ARG A 107 4.04 7.70 18.70
C ARG A 107 4.54 6.71 17.66
N GLN A 108 4.42 7.08 16.39
CA GLN A 108 4.95 6.32 15.26
C GLN A 108 5.96 7.18 14.51
N ILE A 109 7.11 6.60 14.23
CA ILE A 109 8.16 7.25 13.45
C ILE A 109 8.51 6.30 12.30
N GLN A 110 8.29 6.78 11.09
CA GLN A 110 8.49 6.03 9.85
C GLN A 110 9.48 6.79 8.99
N VAL A 111 10.50 6.08 8.50
CA VAL A 111 11.58 6.69 7.74
C VAL A 111 11.82 5.94 6.44
N VAL A 112 12.20 6.68 5.40
CA VAL A 112 12.68 6.17 4.13
C VAL A 112 13.90 6.96 3.68
N SER A 113 14.87 6.29 3.08
CA SER A 113 16.00 6.92 2.39
C SER A 113 16.44 6.02 1.24
N GLY A 114 16.23 6.48 0.02
CA GLY A 114 16.39 5.67 -1.17
C GLY A 114 15.57 4.38 -1.11
N ASN A 115 16.22 3.23 -1.18
CA ASN A 115 15.58 1.91 -1.14
C ASN A 115 15.42 1.33 0.29
N TYR A 116 15.79 2.08 1.32
CA TYR A 116 15.73 1.62 2.70
C TYR A 116 14.56 2.26 3.43
N ALA A 117 13.83 1.45 4.19
CA ALA A 117 12.81 1.95 5.11
C ALA A 117 12.97 1.30 6.49
N TRP A 118 12.65 2.05 7.52
CA TRP A 118 12.67 1.58 8.90
C TRP A 118 11.69 2.33 9.78
N ASN A 119 11.38 1.73 10.91
CA ASN A 119 10.62 2.36 11.98
C ASN A 119 11.53 2.67 13.16
N VAL A 120 11.20 3.73 13.89
CA VAL A 120 11.90 4.09 15.13
C VAL A 120 10.89 4.03 16.25
N ALA A 121 11.15 3.21 17.26
CA ALA A 121 10.30 3.17 18.45
C ALA A 121 10.67 4.33 19.39
N ALA A 122 9.68 4.82 20.13
CA ALA A 122 9.93 5.81 21.17
C ALA A 122 10.81 5.20 22.29
N ALA A 123 11.80 5.97 22.74
CA ALA A 123 12.56 5.57 23.92
C ALA A 123 11.67 5.65 25.18
N ALA A 124 11.82 4.71 26.09
CA ALA A 124 11.26 4.86 27.44
C ALA A 124 11.96 6.02 28.16
N PRO A 125 11.29 6.72 29.06
CA PRO A 125 11.90 7.80 29.83
C PRO A 125 13.23 7.36 30.47
N GLY A 126 14.32 8.08 30.17
CA GLY A 126 15.66 7.78 30.70
C GLY A 126 16.40 6.60 30.05
N ALA A 127 15.83 5.93 29.06
CA ALA A 127 16.48 4.85 28.31
C ALA A 127 17.07 5.34 26.99
N ALA A 128 18.11 4.67 26.51
CA ALA A 128 18.61 4.88 25.17
C ALA A 128 17.52 4.52 24.13
N PRO A 129 17.43 5.23 22.99
CA PRO A 129 16.52 4.86 21.94
C PRO A 129 16.77 3.41 21.46
N PRO A 130 15.71 2.60 21.27
CA PRO A 130 15.88 1.28 20.70
C PRO A 130 16.42 1.39 19.27
N PRO A 131 17.14 0.36 18.78
CA PRO A 131 17.66 0.35 17.42
C PRO A 131 16.53 0.50 16.40
N ALA A 132 16.85 1.08 15.26
CA ALA A 132 15.93 1.19 14.14
C ALA A 132 15.45 -0.21 13.70
N ALA A 133 14.14 -0.37 13.52
CA ALA A 133 13.55 -1.62 13.05
C ALA A 133 13.43 -1.60 11.52
N PRO A 134 14.18 -2.43 10.78
CA PRO A 134 14.09 -2.52 9.32
C PRO A 134 12.65 -2.80 8.86
N ALA A 135 12.20 -2.11 7.82
CA ALA A 135 10.86 -2.25 7.25
C ALA A 135 10.90 -2.24 5.70
N PRO A 136 11.66 -3.15 5.08
CA PRO A 136 11.94 -3.09 3.63
C PRO A 136 10.66 -3.13 2.78
N GLY A 137 9.60 -3.81 3.20
CA GLY A 137 8.33 -3.86 2.51
C GLY A 137 7.61 -2.51 2.40
N ASN A 138 7.99 -1.52 3.24
CA ASN A 138 7.40 -0.18 3.21
C ASN A 138 8.20 0.84 2.39
N ALA A 139 9.36 0.46 1.84
CA ALA A 139 10.26 1.41 1.18
C ALA A 139 9.60 2.08 -0.04
N VAL A 140 8.92 1.31 -0.87
CA VAL A 140 8.26 1.81 -2.08
C VAL A 140 7.13 2.79 -1.72
N GLU A 141 6.23 2.41 -0.82
CA GLU A 141 5.11 3.26 -0.44
C GLU A 141 5.59 4.60 0.13
N ARG A 142 6.59 4.57 1.04
CA ARG A 142 7.15 5.78 1.65
C ARG A 142 7.91 6.65 0.65
N MET A 143 8.63 6.05 -0.29
CA MET A 143 9.29 6.77 -1.39
C MET A 143 8.25 7.46 -2.27
N LEU A 144 7.16 6.77 -2.64
CA LEU A 144 6.09 7.36 -3.44
C LEU A 144 5.37 8.48 -2.68
N ALA A 145 5.17 8.35 -1.36
CA ALA A 145 4.60 9.41 -0.53
C ALA A 145 5.48 10.67 -0.52
N LEU A 146 6.81 10.55 -0.52
CA LEU A 146 7.75 11.66 -0.66
C LEU A 146 7.53 12.39 -1.99
N TRP A 147 7.52 11.65 -3.10
CA TRP A 147 7.34 12.21 -4.43
C TRP A 147 5.90 12.65 -4.71
N ALA A 148 4.93 12.20 -3.94
CA ALA A 148 3.55 12.67 -4.03
C ALA A 148 3.36 14.07 -3.44
N THR A 149 4.23 14.57 -2.55
CA THR A 149 4.13 15.95 -2.04
C THR A 149 4.14 16.97 -3.17
N PRO A 150 3.48 18.14 -3.06
CA PRO A 150 3.39 19.08 -4.18
C PRO A 150 4.74 19.45 -4.78
N GLN A 151 5.73 19.80 -3.94
CA GLN A 151 7.08 20.11 -4.40
C GLN A 151 7.80 18.88 -4.97
N GLY A 152 7.65 17.72 -4.32
CA GLY A 152 8.22 16.45 -4.80
C GLY A 152 7.67 16.06 -6.16
N PHE A 153 6.37 16.17 -6.36
CA PHE A 153 5.70 15.87 -7.62
C PHE A 153 6.23 16.74 -8.77
N VAL A 154 6.31 18.05 -8.54
CA VAL A 154 6.82 18.98 -9.57
C VAL A 154 8.32 18.75 -9.84
N LYS A 155 9.13 18.45 -8.80
CA LYS A 155 10.55 18.06 -8.99
C LYS A 155 10.71 16.81 -9.85
N GLY A 156 9.96 15.75 -9.55
CA GLY A 156 9.96 14.53 -10.33
C GLY A 156 9.51 14.73 -11.77
N ALA A 157 8.47 15.55 -11.95
CA ALA A 157 7.96 15.90 -13.28
C ALA A 157 8.95 16.71 -14.12
N LEU A 158 9.65 17.65 -13.51
CA LEU A 158 10.71 18.44 -14.21
C LEU A 158 11.87 17.57 -14.70
N ALA A 159 12.19 16.50 -13.97
CA ALA A 159 13.28 15.61 -14.33
C ALA A 159 12.97 14.72 -15.56
N ASN A 160 11.75 14.14 -15.63
CA ASN A 160 11.41 13.16 -16.67
C ASN A 160 9.90 13.06 -16.95
N GLY A 161 9.13 14.14 -16.66
CA GLY A 161 7.69 14.16 -16.84
C GLY A 161 7.24 14.43 -18.25
N THR A 162 6.01 14.00 -18.53
CA THR A 162 5.24 14.37 -19.71
C THR A 162 3.97 15.10 -19.26
N ALA A 163 3.56 16.10 -20.02
CA ALA A 163 2.38 16.90 -19.72
C ALA A 163 1.37 16.85 -20.86
N LYS A 164 0.08 16.88 -20.53
CA LYS A 164 -1.01 16.99 -21.51
C LYS A 164 -2.16 17.83 -20.95
N LYS A 165 -2.92 18.48 -21.82
CA LYS A 165 -4.12 19.21 -21.45
C LYS A 165 -5.16 18.24 -20.86
N ALA A 166 -5.79 18.62 -19.76
CA ALA A 166 -6.86 17.86 -19.11
C ALA A 166 -7.99 18.78 -18.66
N LYS A 167 -9.13 18.19 -18.32
CA LYS A 167 -10.22 18.93 -17.67
C LYS A 167 -9.75 19.46 -16.33
N GLY A 168 -9.83 20.77 -16.13
CA GLY A 168 -9.43 21.44 -14.89
C GLY A 168 -7.98 21.93 -14.87
N GLY A 169 -7.14 21.61 -15.89
CA GLY A 169 -5.77 22.09 -15.92
C GLY A 169 -4.84 21.26 -16.83
N THR A 170 -3.66 20.98 -16.33
CA THR A 170 -2.63 20.19 -17.02
C THR A 170 -2.37 18.90 -16.22
N GLU A 171 -2.61 17.76 -16.87
CA GLU A 171 -2.20 16.47 -16.32
C GLU A 171 -0.72 16.23 -16.63
N VAL A 172 0.03 15.90 -15.59
CA VAL A 172 1.45 15.60 -15.68
C VAL A 172 1.70 14.19 -15.17
N SER A 173 2.57 13.44 -15.84
CA SER A 173 2.94 12.11 -15.40
C SER A 173 4.43 11.83 -15.55
N PHE A 174 4.99 11.06 -14.64
CA PHE A 174 6.36 10.56 -14.67
C PHE A 174 6.45 9.20 -13.97
N THR A 175 7.62 8.60 -13.99
CA THR A 175 7.86 7.30 -13.37
C THR A 175 8.91 7.42 -12.28
N VAL A 176 8.62 6.88 -11.10
CA VAL A 176 9.54 6.79 -9.96
C VAL A 176 10.19 5.41 -9.95
N GLY A 177 11.52 5.37 -9.77
CA GLY A 177 12.27 4.12 -9.75
C GLY A 177 12.13 3.27 -11.02
N GLY A 178 11.82 3.88 -12.18
CA GLY A 178 11.63 3.19 -13.45
C GLY A 178 10.39 2.30 -13.54
N LYS A 179 9.59 2.21 -12.49
CA LYS A 179 8.47 1.26 -12.38
C LYS A 179 7.13 1.93 -12.00
N TYR A 180 7.15 2.81 -11.03
CA TYR A 180 5.92 3.31 -10.41
C TYR A 180 5.47 4.61 -11.09
N LYS A 181 4.37 4.55 -11.82
CA LYS A 181 3.78 5.71 -12.47
C LYS A 181 3.17 6.65 -11.45
N MET A 182 3.49 7.94 -11.57
CA MET A 182 2.80 9.02 -10.87
C MET A 182 2.10 9.90 -11.89
N THR A 183 0.87 10.30 -11.57
CA THR A 183 0.06 11.20 -12.41
C THR A 183 -0.54 12.26 -11.50
N GLY A 184 -0.44 13.53 -11.87
CA GLY A 184 -1.04 14.61 -11.09
C GLY A 184 -1.70 15.65 -11.97
N LEU A 185 -2.61 16.41 -11.37
CA LEU A 185 -3.29 17.53 -12.00
C LEU A 185 -2.73 18.85 -11.44
N ILE A 186 -2.24 19.70 -12.32
CA ILE A 186 -1.88 21.09 -12.01
C ILE A 186 -3.05 21.95 -12.48
N ASN A 187 -3.66 22.70 -11.56
CA ASN A 187 -4.82 23.56 -11.83
C ASN A 187 -4.46 24.90 -12.51
N ALA A 188 -5.45 25.72 -12.77
CA ALA A 188 -5.26 27.03 -13.44
C ALA A 188 -4.46 28.04 -12.59
N GLN A 189 -4.34 27.82 -11.29
CA GLN A 189 -3.50 28.61 -10.36
C GLN A 189 -2.08 28.04 -10.26
N HIS A 190 -1.70 27.12 -11.14
CA HIS A 190 -0.41 26.44 -11.15
C HIS A 190 -0.09 25.68 -9.85
N GLN A 191 -1.13 25.18 -9.16
CA GLN A 191 -1.01 24.39 -7.94
C GLN A 191 -1.29 22.91 -8.24
N VAL A 192 -0.59 22.01 -7.59
CA VAL A 192 -0.87 20.57 -7.66
C VAL A 192 -2.16 20.30 -6.90
N GLU A 193 -3.21 19.92 -7.61
CA GLU A 193 -4.52 19.66 -7.01
C GLU A 193 -4.65 18.21 -6.53
N ARG A 194 -4.07 17.28 -7.31
CA ARG A 194 -4.17 15.85 -7.06
C ARG A 194 -2.94 15.12 -7.57
N VAL A 195 -2.51 14.10 -6.84
CA VAL A 195 -1.49 13.14 -7.29
C VAL A 195 -2.03 11.72 -7.10
N GLN A 196 -1.84 10.89 -8.11
CA GLN A 196 -2.21 9.49 -8.14
C GLN A 196 -0.98 8.63 -8.43
N THR A 197 -0.85 7.52 -7.71
CA THR A 197 0.12 6.46 -7.97
C THR A 197 -0.50 5.11 -7.64
N TRP A 198 0.16 4.04 -8.05
CA TRP A 198 -0.29 2.68 -7.77
C TRP A 198 0.81 1.95 -7.02
N ILE A 199 0.41 1.23 -5.99
CA ILE A 199 1.30 0.36 -5.20
C ILE A 199 0.83 -1.09 -5.30
N ASP A 200 1.77 -2.01 -5.19
CA ASP A 200 1.47 -3.42 -5.10
C ASP A 200 0.85 -3.75 -3.74
N GLN A 201 -0.34 -4.31 -3.75
CA GLN A 201 -1.05 -4.75 -2.55
C GLN A 201 -1.52 -6.21 -2.76
N PRO A 202 -1.13 -7.15 -1.89
CA PRO A 202 -1.36 -8.58 -2.12
C PRO A 202 -2.81 -8.99 -2.40
N ILE A 203 -3.79 -8.25 -1.90
CA ILE A 203 -5.21 -8.58 -2.03
C ILE A 203 -5.85 -7.83 -3.19
N VAL A 204 -5.71 -6.51 -3.21
CA VAL A 204 -6.40 -5.62 -4.16
C VAL A 204 -5.53 -5.22 -5.36
N GLY A 205 -4.36 -5.84 -5.50
CA GLY A 205 -3.51 -5.70 -6.68
C GLY A 205 -2.84 -4.34 -6.82
N ASP A 206 -2.91 -3.80 -8.04
CA ASP A 206 -2.39 -2.47 -8.34
C ASP A 206 -3.28 -1.41 -7.67
N MET A 207 -3.09 -1.24 -6.35
CA MET A 207 -3.93 -0.38 -5.52
C MET A 207 -3.66 1.09 -5.79
N LEU A 208 -4.71 1.83 -6.14
CA LEU A 208 -4.64 3.28 -6.31
C LEU A 208 -4.43 3.97 -4.96
N VAL A 209 -3.41 4.81 -4.90
CA VAL A 209 -3.19 5.81 -3.85
C VAL A 209 -3.40 7.19 -4.47
N GLU A 210 -4.39 7.92 -3.98
CA GLU A 210 -4.70 9.27 -4.43
C GLU A 210 -4.51 10.25 -3.29
N THR A 211 -3.81 11.36 -3.55
CA THR A 211 -3.65 12.45 -2.60
C THR A 211 -4.20 13.74 -3.22
N VAL A 212 -5.14 14.37 -2.53
CA VAL A 212 -5.78 15.62 -2.92
C VAL A 212 -5.27 16.74 -2.03
N TYR A 213 -4.94 17.87 -2.64
CA TYR A 213 -4.40 19.07 -2.01
C TYR A 213 -5.37 20.23 -2.18
N SER A 214 -5.66 20.95 -1.10
CA SER A 214 -6.58 22.09 -1.14
C SER A 214 -6.18 23.19 -0.17
N GLY A 215 -6.80 24.38 -0.37
CA GLY A 215 -6.58 25.52 0.51
C GLY A 215 -5.14 26.02 0.52
N TYR A 216 -4.52 26.10 -0.67
CA TYR A 216 -3.17 26.63 -0.80
C TYR A 216 -3.05 28.03 -0.22
N LYS A 217 -2.00 28.27 0.54
CA LYS A 217 -1.64 29.57 1.11
C LYS A 217 -0.14 29.70 1.28
N ASP A 218 0.33 30.92 1.47
CA ASP A 218 1.71 31.19 1.82
C ASP A 218 1.96 30.91 3.32
N PHE A 219 2.92 30.03 3.58
CA PHE A 219 3.41 29.72 4.92
C PHE A 219 4.77 30.38 5.19
N GLY A 220 4.85 31.71 5.02
CA GLY A 220 6.08 32.45 5.24
C GLY A 220 7.10 32.27 4.11
N GLY A 221 6.64 32.42 2.88
CA GLY A 221 7.43 32.27 1.65
C GLY A 221 7.36 30.87 1.01
N VAL A 222 6.56 29.96 1.56
CA VAL A 222 6.33 28.64 0.98
C VAL A 222 4.85 28.46 0.63
N MET A 223 4.54 28.41 -0.66
CA MET A 223 3.19 28.06 -1.12
C MET A 223 2.94 26.59 -0.91
N PHE A 224 1.97 26.24 -0.04
CA PHE A 224 1.66 24.85 0.33
C PHE A 224 0.16 24.69 0.65
N PRO A 225 -0.44 23.49 0.45
CA PRO A 225 -1.84 23.24 0.81
C PRO A 225 -2.04 23.30 2.32
N SER A 226 -3.15 23.88 2.77
CA SER A 226 -3.56 23.84 4.17
C SER A 226 -4.29 22.55 4.53
N ARG A 227 -4.73 21.77 3.55
CA ARG A 227 -5.34 20.44 3.74
C ARG A 227 -4.77 19.43 2.77
N ILE A 228 -4.48 18.24 3.28
CA ILE A 228 -4.02 17.07 2.55
C ILE A 228 -4.95 15.90 2.89
N VAL A 229 -5.59 15.31 1.87
CA VAL A 229 -6.41 14.11 2.03
C VAL A 229 -5.85 13.03 1.12
N GLN A 230 -5.48 11.89 1.71
CA GLN A 230 -5.06 10.71 0.97
C GLN A 230 -6.12 9.62 1.08
N SER A 231 -6.34 8.93 -0.01
CA SER A 231 -7.14 7.69 -0.06
C SER A 231 -6.33 6.55 -0.66
N GLN A 232 -6.65 5.34 -0.22
CA GLN A 232 -6.16 4.08 -0.77
C GLN A 232 -7.37 3.20 -1.08
N ASP A 233 -7.37 2.49 -2.21
CA ASP A 233 -8.52 1.70 -2.67
C ASP A 233 -9.89 2.42 -2.55
N GLY A 234 -9.89 3.76 -2.72
CA GLY A 234 -11.09 4.60 -2.64
C GLY A 234 -11.53 5.03 -1.23
N PHE A 235 -10.87 4.55 -0.16
CA PHE A 235 -11.17 4.94 1.21
C PHE A 235 -10.10 5.89 1.79
N PRO A 236 -10.49 6.86 2.64
CA PRO A 236 -9.51 7.73 3.29
C PRO A 236 -8.47 6.94 4.08
N SER A 237 -7.18 7.29 3.92
CA SER A 237 -6.06 6.73 4.68
C SER A 237 -5.36 7.78 5.55
N LEU A 238 -5.42 9.06 5.13
CA LEU A 238 -4.88 10.20 5.87
C LEU A 238 -5.71 11.45 5.56
N ASP A 239 -5.99 12.27 6.57
CA ASP A 239 -6.63 13.59 6.43
C ASP A 239 -5.95 14.57 7.40
N LEU A 240 -5.20 15.53 6.87
CA LEU A 240 -4.40 16.46 7.64
C LEU A 240 -4.81 17.91 7.38
N THR A 241 -4.89 18.68 8.45
CA THR A 241 -4.85 20.14 8.42
C THR A 241 -3.44 20.59 8.77
N ILE A 242 -2.83 21.37 7.88
CA ILE A 242 -1.43 21.82 7.98
C ILE A 242 -1.35 23.07 8.83
N ALA A 243 -0.48 23.03 9.84
CA ALA A 243 -0.25 24.11 10.78
C ALA A 243 0.94 24.99 10.39
N SER A 244 2.05 24.38 9.98
CA SER A 244 3.27 25.12 9.59
C SER A 244 4.01 24.40 8.45
N VAL A 245 4.77 25.19 7.70
CA VAL A 245 5.67 24.70 6.64
C VAL A 245 6.96 25.51 6.71
N THR A 246 8.10 24.81 6.61
CA THR A 246 9.43 25.44 6.64
C THR A 246 10.23 24.92 5.44
N ALA A 247 10.74 25.84 4.63
CA ALA A 247 11.65 25.52 3.55
C ALA A 247 13.08 25.43 4.05
N ASN A 248 13.83 24.51 3.49
CA ASN A 248 15.26 24.33 3.72
C ASN A 248 15.70 24.18 5.19
N PRO A 249 14.89 23.50 6.07
CA PRO A 249 15.41 23.14 7.38
C PRO A 249 16.56 22.13 7.24
N ALA A 250 17.39 22.03 8.27
CA ALA A 250 18.37 20.94 8.33
C ALA A 250 17.64 19.60 8.44
N VAL A 251 17.73 18.76 7.40
CA VAL A 251 17.18 17.41 7.36
C VAL A 251 18.30 16.44 6.96
N ASP A 252 18.84 15.74 7.96
CA ASP A 252 19.80 14.67 7.78
C ASP A 252 19.15 13.33 8.17
N ILE A 253 19.05 12.42 7.22
CA ILE A 253 18.46 11.10 7.39
C ILE A 253 19.46 10.06 6.90
N THR A 254 20.33 9.65 7.80
CA THR A 254 21.32 8.61 7.54
C THR A 254 20.69 7.23 7.75
N VAL A 255 20.93 6.32 6.81
CA VAL A 255 20.49 4.91 6.92
C VAL A 255 21.32 4.19 7.98
N PRO A 256 20.70 3.68 9.07
CA PRO A 256 21.42 2.92 10.09
C PRO A 256 22.04 1.64 9.53
N ASP A 257 23.21 1.23 10.04
CA ASP A 257 23.91 0.04 9.56
C ASP A 257 23.08 -1.23 9.68
N ASN A 258 22.36 -1.41 10.80
CA ASN A 258 21.47 -2.55 10.99
C ASN A 258 20.28 -2.57 10.02
N VAL A 259 19.90 -1.43 9.45
CA VAL A 259 18.88 -1.35 8.37
C VAL A 259 19.52 -1.68 7.03
N ARG A 260 20.72 -1.15 6.77
CA ARG A 260 21.46 -1.34 5.52
C ARG A 260 21.79 -2.80 5.28
N THR A 261 22.16 -3.52 6.34
CA THR A 261 22.63 -4.92 6.29
C THR A 261 21.55 -5.93 6.68
N ALA A 262 20.33 -5.48 6.94
CA ALA A 262 19.23 -6.38 7.31
C ALA A 262 18.94 -7.39 6.19
N PRO A 263 18.93 -8.69 6.50
CA PRO A 263 18.48 -9.68 5.53
C PRO A 263 16.97 -9.53 5.30
N PRO A 264 16.45 -10.00 4.15
CA PRO A 264 15.01 -10.11 3.98
C PRO A 264 14.39 -10.90 5.13
N PRO A 265 13.24 -10.48 5.67
CA PRO A 265 12.60 -11.21 6.76
C PRO A 265 12.27 -12.64 6.32
N PRO A 266 12.68 -13.67 7.09
CA PRO A 266 12.44 -15.04 6.71
C PRO A 266 10.93 -15.38 6.82
N VAL A 267 10.43 -16.11 5.83
CA VAL A 267 9.10 -16.73 5.93
C VAL A 267 9.21 -17.99 6.78
N ARG A 268 8.60 -17.99 7.97
CA ARG A 268 8.62 -19.10 8.90
C ARG A 268 7.21 -19.63 9.13
N VAL A 269 7.04 -20.96 9.07
CA VAL A 269 5.82 -21.63 9.52
C VAL A 269 6.20 -22.70 10.53
N GLU A 270 5.79 -22.46 11.75
CA GLU A 270 5.90 -23.41 12.86
C GLU A 270 4.55 -24.08 13.08
N SER A 271 4.51 -25.24 13.71
CA SER A 271 3.27 -25.95 13.93
C SER A 271 3.17 -26.49 15.36
N ALA A 272 1.96 -26.49 15.90
CA ALA A 272 1.61 -27.17 17.14
C ALA A 272 0.35 -28.01 16.93
N LYS A 273 0.36 -29.25 17.39
CA LYS A 273 -0.83 -30.11 17.39
C LYS A 273 -1.74 -29.67 18.54
N LEU A 274 -2.96 -29.23 18.23
CA LEU A 274 -3.95 -28.82 19.22
C LEU A 274 -4.85 -29.98 19.66
N ALA A 275 -5.21 -30.82 18.70
CA ALA A 275 -6.01 -32.02 18.90
C ALA A 275 -5.68 -33.02 17.80
N ASP A 276 -6.30 -34.20 17.85
CA ASP A 276 -6.09 -35.19 16.80
C ASP A 276 -6.59 -34.67 15.46
N GLY A 277 -5.69 -34.60 14.45
CA GLY A 277 -5.93 -34.00 13.13
C GLY A 277 -6.18 -32.47 13.15
N VAL A 278 -5.82 -31.72 14.19
CA VAL A 278 -5.94 -30.27 14.24
C VAL A 278 -4.59 -29.65 14.57
N PHE A 279 -4.09 -28.81 13.65
CA PHE A 279 -2.77 -28.18 13.72
C PHE A 279 -2.88 -26.68 13.67
N TYR A 280 -2.23 -26.01 14.63
CA TYR A 280 -2.03 -24.57 14.65
C TYR A 280 -0.74 -24.23 13.90
N LEU A 281 -0.82 -23.34 12.94
CA LEU A 281 0.30 -22.92 12.09
C LEU A 281 0.68 -21.48 12.42
N THR A 282 1.83 -21.30 13.05
CA THR A 282 2.36 -20.04 13.57
C THR A 282 3.70 -19.67 12.91
N GLY A 283 4.50 -18.79 13.49
CA GLY A 283 5.79 -18.34 12.95
C GLY A 283 5.72 -16.97 12.26
N GLY A 284 4.59 -16.29 12.35
CA GLY A 284 4.36 -14.91 11.92
C GLY A 284 3.48 -14.17 12.92
N SER A 285 3.09 -12.94 12.60
CA SER A 285 2.17 -12.14 13.41
C SER A 285 0.72 -12.64 13.36
N HIS A 286 0.34 -13.33 12.27
CA HIS A 286 -0.98 -13.90 12.03
C HIS A 286 -0.83 -15.39 11.74
N HIS A 287 -1.86 -16.15 12.07
CA HIS A 287 -1.80 -17.59 12.14
C HIS A 287 -2.86 -18.28 11.29
N SER A 288 -2.72 -19.59 11.12
CA SER A 288 -3.66 -20.43 10.38
C SER A 288 -3.99 -21.69 11.19
N LEU A 289 -5.07 -22.38 10.82
CA LEU A 289 -5.36 -23.72 11.28
C LEU A 289 -5.43 -24.67 10.10
N ALA A 290 -4.89 -25.87 10.24
CA ALA A 290 -5.12 -26.99 9.35
C ALA A 290 -5.90 -28.06 10.06
N VAL A 291 -7.04 -28.46 9.49
CA VAL A 291 -7.92 -29.49 10.06
C VAL A 291 -7.98 -30.66 9.08
N GLU A 292 -7.60 -31.82 9.56
CA GLU A 292 -7.67 -33.07 8.82
C GLU A 292 -9.11 -33.59 8.81
N MET A 293 -9.65 -33.76 7.62
CA MET A 293 -10.92 -34.42 7.36
C MET A 293 -10.63 -35.84 6.79
N LYS A 294 -11.67 -36.64 6.58
CA LYS A 294 -11.54 -38.02 6.07
C LYS A 294 -10.72 -38.09 4.79
N ASP A 295 -10.99 -37.23 3.81
CA ASP A 295 -10.40 -37.27 2.46
C ASP A 295 -9.78 -35.94 2.01
N HIS A 296 -9.76 -34.94 2.87
CA HIS A 296 -9.26 -33.61 2.52
C HIS A 296 -8.79 -32.82 3.75
N ILE A 297 -8.22 -31.64 3.49
CA ILE A 297 -7.81 -30.65 4.51
C ILE A 297 -8.76 -29.46 4.40
N VAL A 298 -9.19 -28.95 5.55
CA VAL A 298 -9.76 -27.61 5.70
C VAL A 298 -8.68 -26.71 6.27
N LEU A 299 -8.37 -25.63 5.57
CA LEU A 299 -7.44 -24.61 6.05
C LEU A 299 -8.24 -23.40 6.54
N VAL A 300 -7.81 -22.76 7.61
CA VAL A 300 -8.39 -21.50 8.11
C VAL A 300 -7.34 -20.41 7.99
N ASP A 301 -7.66 -19.34 7.31
CA ASP A 301 -6.83 -18.18 6.97
C ASP A 301 -5.52 -18.50 6.21
N VAL A 302 -5.13 -17.57 5.37
CA VAL A 302 -3.86 -17.53 4.63
C VAL A 302 -3.29 -16.11 4.73
N PRO A 303 -2.66 -15.78 5.86
CA PRO A 303 -2.36 -14.40 6.22
C PRO A 303 -1.17 -13.81 5.46
N LEU A 304 -1.08 -12.48 5.48
CA LEU A 304 0.03 -11.61 5.16
C LEU A 304 0.39 -11.51 3.67
N THR A 305 1.06 -12.51 3.08
CA THR A 305 1.59 -12.45 1.71
C THR A 305 1.45 -13.77 0.96
N GLU A 306 1.68 -13.76 -0.37
CA GLU A 306 1.72 -14.99 -1.19
C GLU A 306 2.75 -15.99 -0.67
N GLU A 307 3.97 -15.52 -0.34
CA GLU A 307 5.05 -16.39 0.13
C GLU A 307 4.66 -17.07 1.46
N ARG A 308 4.02 -16.31 2.35
CA ARG A 308 3.52 -16.85 3.63
C ARG A 308 2.42 -17.88 3.39
N ALA A 309 1.48 -17.61 2.49
CA ALA A 309 0.40 -18.53 2.15
C ALA A 309 0.94 -19.83 1.55
N LEU A 310 1.90 -19.75 0.63
CA LEU A 310 2.57 -20.93 0.06
C LEU A 310 3.24 -21.78 1.12
N ALA A 311 3.94 -21.15 2.07
CA ALA A 311 4.57 -21.86 3.19
C ALA A 311 3.56 -22.51 4.14
N VAL A 312 2.42 -21.85 4.41
CA VAL A 312 1.31 -22.40 5.20
C VAL A 312 0.69 -23.60 4.51
N ILE A 313 0.41 -23.50 3.21
CA ILE A 313 -0.12 -24.57 2.38
C ILE A 313 0.83 -25.78 2.37
N ALA A 314 2.12 -25.53 2.17
CA ALA A 314 3.14 -26.58 2.19
C ALA A 314 3.21 -27.28 3.55
N LYS A 315 3.20 -26.53 4.64
CA LYS A 315 3.21 -27.07 6.01
C LYS A 315 1.94 -27.90 6.32
N ALA A 316 0.78 -27.43 5.88
CA ALA A 316 -0.46 -28.20 6.06
C ALA A 316 -0.41 -29.55 5.31
N LYS A 317 0.11 -29.57 4.08
CA LYS A 317 0.29 -30.80 3.29
C LYS A 317 1.37 -31.73 3.87
N GLU A 318 2.41 -31.17 4.50
CA GLU A 318 3.45 -31.95 5.23
C GLU A 318 2.85 -32.68 6.45
N LEU A 319 2.05 -31.96 7.24
CA LEU A 319 1.44 -32.48 8.47
C LEU A 319 0.30 -33.47 8.21
N ILE A 320 -0.39 -33.31 7.09
CA ILE A 320 -1.54 -34.13 6.67
C ILE A 320 -1.28 -34.63 5.24
N PRO A 321 -0.43 -35.66 5.10
CA PRO A 321 -0.02 -36.15 3.78
C PRO A 321 -1.15 -36.82 3.03
N ASN A 322 -1.03 -36.85 1.70
CA ASN A 322 -1.94 -37.55 0.77
C ASN A 322 -3.39 -37.02 0.75
N LYS A 323 -3.65 -35.85 1.32
CA LYS A 323 -4.97 -35.22 1.26
C LYS A 323 -4.89 -33.84 0.59
N PRO A 324 -5.78 -33.52 -0.36
CA PRO A 324 -5.83 -32.17 -0.96
C PRO A 324 -6.44 -31.17 0.03
N ILE A 325 -6.01 -29.92 -0.05
CA ILE A 325 -6.76 -28.83 0.58
C ILE A 325 -8.01 -28.58 -0.28
N ARG A 326 -9.19 -28.78 0.28
CA ARG A 326 -10.47 -28.62 -0.41
C ARG A 326 -11.12 -27.28 -0.09
N TYR A 327 -11.03 -26.86 1.15
CA TYR A 327 -11.65 -25.64 1.65
C TYR A 327 -10.64 -24.72 2.32
N LEU A 328 -10.80 -23.41 2.08
CA LEU A 328 -10.22 -22.36 2.87
C LEU A 328 -11.36 -21.59 3.55
N VAL A 329 -11.42 -21.63 4.87
CA VAL A 329 -12.34 -20.81 5.66
C VAL A 329 -11.66 -19.50 6.00
N THR A 330 -12.28 -18.36 5.69
CA THR A 330 -11.79 -17.06 6.15
C THR A 330 -12.42 -16.73 7.50
N SER A 331 -11.60 -16.47 8.51
CA SER A 331 -12.11 -16.03 9.82
C SER A 331 -12.84 -14.69 9.70
N HIS A 332 -12.26 -13.75 8.95
CA HIS A 332 -12.84 -12.47 8.58
C HIS A 332 -12.10 -11.87 7.38
N HIS A 333 -12.50 -10.66 6.94
CA HIS A 333 -12.03 -10.05 5.69
C HIS A 333 -10.85 -9.07 5.85
N HIS A 334 -10.31 -8.90 7.05
CA HIS A 334 -9.15 -8.01 7.23
C HIS A 334 -7.95 -8.45 6.39
N TRP A 335 -7.20 -7.47 5.91
CA TRP A 335 -6.16 -7.72 4.92
C TRP A 335 -4.97 -8.52 5.46
N ASP A 336 -4.65 -8.41 6.74
CA ASP A 336 -3.65 -9.19 7.43
C ASP A 336 -4.01 -10.69 7.55
N HIS A 337 -5.30 -11.05 7.45
CA HIS A 337 -5.79 -12.42 7.39
C HIS A 337 -5.95 -12.96 5.94
N LEU A 338 -6.15 -12.08 4.98
CA LEU A 338 -6.42 -12.45 3.59
C LEU A 338 -5.23 -12.27 2.63
N GLY A 339 -4.03 -11.91 3.11
CA GLY A 339 -2.91 -11.59 2.22
C GLY A 339 -2.55 -12.66 1.19
N GLY A 340 -2.82 -13.93 1.48
CA GLY A 340 -2.63 -15.05 0.56
C GLY A 340 -3.91 -15.57 -0.10
N ILE A 341 -5.02 -14.83 -0.04
CA ILE A 341 -6.32 -15.33 -0.57
C ILE A 341 -6.26 -15.69 -2.05
N ARG A 342 -5.49 -14.93 -2.84
CA ARG A 342 -5.31 -15.19 -4.27
C ARG A 342 -4.45 -16.44 -4.53
N THR A 343 -3.50 -16.74 -3.63
CA THR A 343 -2.75 -18.01 -3.63
C THR A 343 -3.70 -19.20 -3.43
N ALA A 344 -4.65 -19.09 -2.50
CA ALA A 344 -5.66 -20.11 -2.30
C ALA A 344 -6.59 -20.28 -3.52
N MET A 345 -6.95 -19.17 -4.18
CA MET A 345 -7.68 -19.24 -5.45
C MET A 345 -6.87 -19.97 -6.53
N ASP A 346 -5.55 -19.71 -6.61
CA ASP A 346 -4.65 -20.42 -7.54
C ASP A 346 -4.50 -21.90 -7.20
N GLU A 347 -4.50 -22.30 -5.96
CA GLU A 347 -4.55 -23.71 -5.55
C GLU A 347 -5.88 -24.39 -5.96
N GLY A 348 -6.92 -23.59 -6.29
CA GLY A 348 -8.22 -24.09 -6.76
C GLY A 348 -9.12 -24.58 -5.64
N VAL A 349 -8.86 -24.17 -4.39
CA VAL A 349 -9.68 -24.49 -3.23
C VAL A 349 -11.00 -23.72 -3.25
N THR A 350 -12.02 -24.21 -2.54
CA THR A 350 -13.27 -23.47 -2.33
C THR A 350 -13.11 -22.54 -1.13
N ILE A 351 -13.27 -21.23 -1.36
CA ILE A 351 -13.25 -20.23 -0.30
C ILE A 351 -14.60 -20.24 0.41
N VAL A 352 -14.60 -20.56 1.69
CA VAL A 352 -15.79 -20.49 2.57
C VAL A 352 -15.72 -19.22 3.38
N THR A 353 -16.70 -18.35 3.22
CA THR A 353 -16.67 -17.01 3.81
C THR A 353 -18.06 -16.51 4.16
N TYR A 354 -18.13 -15.53 5.06
CA TYR A 354 -19.40 -14.88 5.38
C TYR A 354 -19.96 -14.15 4.16
N GLN A 355 -21.28 -14.20 4.00
CA GLN A 355 -21.97 -13.75 2.77
C GLN A 355 -21.66 -12.30 2.36
N THR A 356 -21.42 -11.39 3.31
CA THR A 356 -21.08 -9.98 3.01
C THR A 356 -19.74 -9.82 2.31
N ASN A 357 -18.85 -10.81 2.39
CA ASN A 357 -17.51 -10.77 1.78
C ASN A 357 -17.52 -11.19 0.30
N LYS A 358 -18.65 -11.74 -0.21
CA LYS A 358 -18.72 -12.31 -1.56
C LYS A 358 -18.31 -11.30 -2.63
N ALA A 359 -18.94 -10.13 -2.67
CA ALA A 359 -18.67 -9.12 -3.68
C ALA A 359 -17.22 -8.62 -3.62
N PHE A 360 -16.66 -8.50 -2.43
CA PHE A 360 -15.25 -8.13 -2.23
C PHE A 360 -14.32 -9.20 -2.82
N LEU A 361 -14.51 -10.48 -2.52
CA LEU A 361 -13.68 -11.56 -3.04
C LEU A 361 -13.83 -11.76 -4.56
N GLU A 362 -15.02 -11.52 -5.11
CA GLU A 362 -15.23 -11.49 -6.56
C GLU A 362 -14.48 -10.35 -7.25
N ARG A 363 -14.36 -9.19 -6.60
CA ARG A 363 -13.50 -8.08 -7.04
C ARG A 363 -12.03 -8.49 -6.95
N VAL A 364 -11.57 -8.99 -5.81
CA VAL A 364 -10.19 -9.42 -5.56
C VAL A 364 -9.72 -10.45 -6.59
N ALA A 365 -10.58 -11.40 -6.97
CA ALA A 365 -10.23 -12.38 -7.99
C ALA A 365 -9.95 -11.80 -9.39
N LYS A 366 -10.46 -10.59 -9.68
CA LYS A 366 -10.40 -9.92 -10.99
C LYS A 366 -9.44 -8.74 -11.03
N THR A 367 -8.97 -8.25 -9.87
CA THR A 367 -8.07 -7.08 -9.83
C THR A 367 -6.76 -7.37 -10.56
N PRO A 368 -6.24 -6.39 -11.34
CA PRO A 368 -4.94 -6.54 -11.98
C PRO A 368 -3.81 -6.50 -10.95
N HIS A 369 -2.81 -7.33 -11.14
CA HIS A 369 -1.55 -7.37 -10.42
C HIS A 369 -0.42 -7.21 -11.45
N THR A 370 -0.29 -6.03 -12.03
CA THR A 370 0.71 -5.76 -13.07
C THR A 370 2.02 -5.26 -12.50
N LEU A 371 1.97 -4.60 -11.34
CA LEU A 371 3.16 -4.14 -10.63
C LEU A 371 3.97 -5.31 -10.05
N ASN A 372 3.28 -6.33 -9.56
CA ASN A 372 3.90 -7.55 -9.05
C ASN A 372 2.98 -8.74 -9.35
N PRO A 373 3.09 -9.35 -10.55
CA PRO A 373 2.23 -10.45 -10.95
C PRO A 373 2.34 -11.64 -10.00
N ASP A 374 1.22 -12.02 -9.38
CA ASP A 374 1.09 -13.19 -8.54
C ASP A 374 0.76 -14.47 -9.37
N ARG A 375 0.70 -15.62 -8.71
CA ARG A 375 0.41 -16.90 -9.35
C ARG A 375 -0.96 -16.91 -10.02
N LEU A 376 -1.99 -16.33 -9.39
CA LEU A 376 -3.33 -16.27 -9.95
C LEU A 376 -3.39 -15.43 -11.23
N SER A 377 -2.60 -14.37 -11.33
CA SER A 377 -2.48 -13.53 -12.54
C SER A 377 -2.02 -14.34 -13.76
N THR A 378 -1.19 -15.35 -13.52
CA THR A 378 -0.68 -16.26 -14.57
C THR A 378 -1.67 -17.39 -14.86
N SER A 379 -2.15 -18.08 -13.83
CA SER A 379 -3.01 -19.28 -13.99
C SER A 379 -4.45 -18.94 -14.37
N LYS A 380 -4.94 -17.75 -13.95
CA LYS A 380 -6.31 -17.25 -14.19
C LYS A 380 -7.40 -18.26 -13.77
N LYS A 381 -7.13 -19.04 -12.72
CA LYS A 381 -8.12 -20.01 -12.24
C LYS A 381 -9.37 -19.29 -11.71
N PRO A 382 -10.56 -19.83 -11.93
CA PRO A 382 -11.79 -19.22 -11.47
C PRO A 382 -11.92 -19.30 -9.95
N LEU A 383 -12.48 -18.25 -9.34
CA LEU A 383 -12.87 -18.26 -7.93
C LEU A 383 -13.96 -19.31 -7.70
N LYS A 384 -13.70 -20.21 -6.74
CA LYS A 384 -14.72 -21.09 -6.15
C LYS A 384 -15.08 -20.54 -4.78
N ILE A 385 -16.32 -20.17 -4.58
CA ILE A 385 -16.77 -19.52 -3.34
C ILE A 385 -18.04 -20.17 -2.82
N GLN A 386 -18.06 -20.44 -1.52
CA GLN A 386 -19.22 -20.86 -0.76
C GLN A 386 -19.48 -19.82 0.32
N THR A 387 -20.63 -19.17 0.27
CA THR A 387 -21.02 -18.21 1.30
C THR A 387 -21.81 -18.88 2.40
N VAL A 388 -21.59 -18.40 3.63
CA VAL A 388 -22.26 -18.88 4.82
C VAL A 388 -22.97 -17.72 5.55
N GLY A 389 -24.02 -18.04 6.29
CA GLY A 389 -24.69 -17.11 7.20
C GLY A 389 -24.06 -17.15 8.60
N ALA A 390 -24.90 -16.95 9.61
CA ALA A 390 -24.43 -16.90 11.00
C ALA A 390 -23.81 -18.22 11.49
N ASN A 391 -24.28 -19.36 10.99
CA ASN A 391 -23.79 -20.70 11.34
C ASN A 391 -23.65 -21.55 10.07
N ALA A 392 -22.57 -22.30 10.00
CA ALA A 392 -22.35 -23.31 8.98
C ALA A 392 -21.53 -24.47 9.55
N THR A 393 -21.76 -25.68 9.05
CA THR A 393 -21.00 -26.87 9.43
C THR A 393 -20.32 -27.41 8.15
N LEU A 394 -19.01 -27.61 8.24
CA LEU A 394 -18.27 -28.43 7.30
C LEU A 394 -18.06 -29.80 7.95
N THR A 395 -18.57 -30.84 7.36
CA THR A 395 -18.46 -32.20 7.90
C THR A 395 -18.18 -33.20 6.78
N ASP A 396 -17.48 -34.26 7.10
CA ASP A 396 -17.26 -35.44 6.25
C ASP A 396 -17.93 -36.70 6.81
N GLY A 397 -18.79 -36.54 7.83
CA GLY A 397 -19.44 -37.61 8.56
C GLY A 397 -18.60 -38.24 9.69
N THR A 398 -17.35 -37.78 9.86
CA THR A 398 -16.44 -38.20 10.94
C THR A 398 -16.05 -37.06 11.88
N ARG A 399 -16.13 -35.83 11.39
CA ARG A 399 -15.88 -34.56 12.10
C ARG A 399 -16.96 -33.53 11.79
#